data_1e865129dfa867cc58da747ef3aa6817
#
_entry.id   1e865129dfa867cc58da747ef3aa6817
#
_cell.length_a   1.000
_cell.length_b   1.000
_cell.length_c   1.000
_cell.angle_alpha   90.00
_cell.angle_beta   90.00
_cell.angle_gamma   90.00
#
_symmetry.space_group_name_H-M   'P 1'
#
loop_
_entity.id
_entity.type
_entity.pdbx_description
1 polymer ?
#
loop_
_entity_poly.entity_id
_entity_poly.type
_entity_poly.pdbx_seq_one_letter_code
_entity_poly.pdbx_strand_id
1 'polypeptide(L)'
;CVVKMIGLSAEWLNQTLPGVDRQSLVVHSVSGDSMEPTLKDHDFVLLDTSVERATRDGLYIVGFDGLLFAKRIQILPGRKLSLISDNDAYKPITIDLTNESCSFRVIGRIVYSWTGEKR
;
A
#
# COMPACT_ATOMS: atom_id res chain seq x y z
N CYS A 1 3.33 -2.52 11.33
CA CYS A 1 2.70 -1.71 12.36
C CYS A 1 2.32 -0.35 11.81
N VAL A 2 1.12 0.09 12.14
CA VAL A 2 0.60 1.36 11.66
C VAL A 2 0.84 2.43 12.71
N VAL A 3 1.49 3.52 12.32
CA VAL A 3 1.71 4.67 13.18
C VAL A 3 0.80 5.79 12.72
N LYS A 4 -0.04 6.29 13.62
CA LYS A 4 -0.83 7.47 13.31
C LYS A 4 0.06 8.67 13.10
N MET A 5 -0.39 9.50 12.19
CA MET A 5 0.39 10.58 11.67
C MET A 5 0.95 11.53 12.66
N ILE A 6 2.21 11.75 12.49
CA ILE A 6 2.91 12.93 12.91
C ILE A 6 2.44 14.11 12.08
N GLY A 7 2.49 15.30 12.65
CA GLY A 7 2.03 16.49 11.96
C GLY A 7 2.79 16.77 10.68
N LEU A 8 2.12 16.65 9.56
CA LEU A 8 2.57 17.20 8.29
C LEU A 8 1.94 18.56 8.10
N SER A 9 2.67 19.50 7.50
CA SER A 9 2.09 20.79 7.26
C SER A 9 1.00 20.72 6.21
N ALA A 10 -0.05 21.51 6.38
CA ALA A 10 -1.12 21.61 5.40
C ALA A 10 -0.60 22.07 4.04
N GLU A 11 0.39 22.95 4.04
CA GLU A 11 1.01 23.44 2.81
C GLU A 11 1.71 22.31 2.06
N TRP A 12 2.49 21.50 2.76
CA TRP A 12 3.17 20.36 2.15
C TRP A 12 2.16 19.39 1.54
N LEU A 13 1.08 19.09 2.27
CA LEU A 13 0.03 18.19 1.79
C LEU A 13 -0.68 18.74 0.56
N ASN A 14 -0.99 20.03 0.56
CA ASN A 14 -1.67 20.66 -0.59
C ASN A 14 -0.79 20.66 -1.84
N GLN A 15 0.52 20.80 -1.68
CA GLN A 15 1.46 20.80 -2.80
C GLN A 15 1.77 19.41 -3.29
N THR A 16 1.92 18.45 -2.38
CA THR A 16 2.40 17.10 -2.69
C THR A 16 1.26 16.15 -3.00
N LEU A 17 0.15 16.25 -2.25
CA LEU A 17 -0.97 15.32 -2.34
C LEU A 17 -2.29 16.11 -2.39
N PRO A 18 -2.51 16.90 -3.46
CA PRO A 18 -3.75 17.66 -3.58
C PRO A 18 -4.97 16.73 -3.64
N GLY A 19 -6.02 17.08 -2.93
CA GLY A 19 -7.27 16.33 -2.92
C GLY A 19 -7.32 15.13 -1.99
N VAL A 20 -6.25 14.84 -1.26
CA VAL A 20 -6.25 13.75 -0.28
C VAL A 20 -6.74 14.28 1.07
N ASP A 21 -7.69 13.56 1.68
CA ASP A 21 -8.20 13.90 3.00
C ASP A 21 -7.13 13.58 4.05
N ARG A 22 -6.67 14.63 4.73
CA ARG A 22 -5.65 14.53 5.76
C ARG A 22 -6.00 13.54 6.88
N GLN A 23 -7.28 13.43 7.23
CA GLN A 23 -7.73 12.54 8.30
C GLN A 23 -7.64 11.07 7.92
N SER A 24 -7.56 10.78 6.62
CA SER A 24 -7.44 9.42 6.12
C SER A 24 -5.99 8.96 5.95
N LEU A 25 -5.02 9.81 6.26
CA LEU A 25 -3.61 9.50 6.08
C LEU A 25 -3.03 8.83 7.31
N VAL A 26 -2.33 7.71 7.10
CA VAL A 26 -1.58 7.03 8.16
C VAL A 26 -0.20 6.66 7.65
N VAL A 27 0.76 6.52 8.56
CA VAL A 27 2.12 6.07 8.24
C VAL A 27 2.24 4.60 8.61
N HIS A 28 2.83 3.83 7.71
CA HIS A 28 3.07 2.41 7.92
C HIS A 28 4.53 2.10 7.57
N SER A 29 5.18 1.25 8.35
CA SER A 29 6.53 0.82 8.01
C SER A 29 6.51 -0.44 7.15
N VAL A 30 7.44 -0.51 6.21
CA VAL A 30 7.59 -1.67 5.33
C VAL A 30 8.45 -2.71 6.01
N SER A 31 8.03 -3.98 5.97
CA SER A 31 8.78 -5.11 6.49
C SER A 31 9.14 -6.05 5.36
N GLY A 32 10.40 -6.48 5.35
CA GLY A 32 10.88 -7.45 4.37
C GLY A 32 11.33 -6.82 3.06
N ASP A 33 11.67 -7.68 2.10
CA ASP A 33 12.31 -7.26 0.86
C ASP A 33 11.46 -7.53 -0.40
N SER A 34 10.19 -7.91 -0.24
CA SER A 34 9.37 -8.30 -1.39
C SER A 34 9.13 -7.17 -2.38
N MET A 35 9.26 -5.91 -1.97
CA MET A 35 9.07 -4.75 -2.81
C MET A 35 10.36 -4.06 -3.23
N GLU A 36 11.52 -4.63 -2.92
CA GLU A 36 12.79 -4.08 -3.41
C GLU A 36 12.88 -4.21 -4.93
N PRO A 37 13.41 -3.21 -5.63
CA PRO A 37 14.09 -2.00 -5.12
C PRO A 37 13.16 -0.82 -4.84
N THR A 38 11.86 -0.95 -5.08
CA THR A 38 10.91 0.16 -4.96
C THR A 38 10.73 0.61 -3.52
N LEU A 39 10.50 -0.36 -2.63
CA LEU A 39 10.39 -0.13 -1.19
C LEU A 39 11.32 -1.10 -0.49
N LYS A 40 12.08 -0.61 0.47
CA LYS A 40 13.04 -1.42 1.22
C LYS A 40 12.54 -1.65 2.63
N ASP A 41 13.08 -2.69 3.27
CA ASP A 41 12.84 -2.96 4.68
C ASP A 41 13.14 -1.70 5.51
N HIS A 42 12.24 -1.37 6.44
CA HIS A 42 12.28 -0.17 7.28
C HIS A 42 11.95 1.15 6.59
N ASP A 43 11.60 1.15 5.32
CA ASP A 43 11.04 2.34 4.69
C ASP A 43 9.67 2.65 5.30
N PHE A 44 9.28 3.92 5.24
CA PHE A 44 7.95 4.35 5.66
C PHE A 44 7.13 4.73 4.44
N VAL A 45 5.85 4.39 4.50
CA VAL A 45 4.89 4.76 3.46
C VAL A 45 3.75 5.53 4.08
N LEU A 46 3.23 6.48 3.32
CA LEU A 46 2.04 7.22 3.68
C LEU A 46 0.88 6.59 2.93
N LEU A 47 -0.15 6.18 3.68
CA LEU A 47 -1.32 5.51 3.15
C LEU A 47 -2.51 6.46 3.13
N ASP A 48 -3.26 6.43 2.04
CA ASP A 48 -4.60 6.99 2.01
C ASP A 48 -5.59 5.87 2.34
N THR A 49 -6.09 5.86 3.57
CA THR A 49 -6.99 4.80 4.04
C THR A 49 -8.43 5.00 3.60
N SER A 50 -8.75 6.12 2.94
CA SER A 50 -10.06 6.28 2.30
C SER A 50 -10.21 5.39 1.07
N VAL A 51 -9.09 4.89 0.52
CA VAL A 51 -9.09 3.96 -0.60
C VAL A 51 -9.32 2.55 -0.06
N GLU A 52 -10.53 2.04 -0.26
CA GLU A 52 -10.93 0.72 0.23
C GLU A 52 -10.96 -0.33 -0.88
N ARG A 53 -10.76 0.10 -2.13
CA ARG A 53 -10.75 -0.76 -3.31
C ARG A 53 -9.62 -0.36 -4.23
N ALA A 54 -9.03 -1.35 -4.90
CA ALA A 54 -8.08 -1.10 -5.96
C ALA A 54 -8.84 -0.79 -7.24
N THR A 55 -9.00 0.49 -7.56
CA THR A 55 -9.70 0.95 -8.78
C THR A 55 -8.72 1.31 -9.89
N ARG A 56 -7.45 1.33 -9.61
CA ARG A 56 -6.39 1.58 -10.59
C ARG A 56 -5.12 0.86 -10.17
N ASP A 57 -4.23 0.63 -11.12
CA ASP A 57 -2.93 0.06 -10.85
C ASP A 57 -2.12 0.98 -9.94
N GLY A 58 -1.35 0.43 -9.04
CA GLY A 58 -0.54 1.21 -8.12
C GLY A 58 -0.03 0.38 -6.95
N LEU A 59 0.55 1.08 -5.97
CA LEU A 59 1.08 0.47 -4.76
C LEU A 59 0.06 0.58 -3.63
N TYR A 60 -0.13 -0.51 -2.91
CA TYR A 60 -1.13 -0.62 -1.87
C TYR A 60 -0.57 -1.39 -0.67
N ILE A 61 -1.13 -1.13 0.51
CA ILE A 61 -1.05 -2.07 1.62
C ILE A 61 -2.31 -2.90 1.58
N VAL A 62 -2.13 -4.21 1.58
CA VAL A 62 -3.24 -5.17 1.52
C VAL A 62 -3.19 -6.07 2.74
N GLY A 63 -4.37 -6.54 3.16
CA GLY A 63 -4.53 -7.53 4.21
C GLY A 63 -4.91 -8.87 3.61
N PHE A 64 -4.21 -9.91 4.03
CA PHE A 64 -4.46 -11.27 3.57
C PHE A 64 -4.16 -12.23 4.71
N ASP A 65 -5.14 -13.05 5.08
CA ASP A 65 -5.02 -14.00 6.19
C ASP A 65 -4.51 -13.38 7.49
N GLY A 66 -4.98 -12.16 7.80
CA GLY A 66 -4.62 -11.45 9.02
C GLY A 66 -3.26 -10.77 9.00
N LEU A 67 -2.53 -10.84 7.89
CA LEU A 67 -1.23 -10.21 7.72
C LEU A 67 -1.33 -9.02 6.76
N LEU A 68 -0.45 -8.04 6.93
CA LEU A 68 -0.40 -6.85 6.07
C LEU A 68 0.84 -6.91 5.18
N PHE A 69 0.64 -6.59 3.91
CA PHE A 69 1.70 -6.61 2.90
C PHE A 69 1.66 -5.36 2.03
N ALA A 70 2.83 -4.84 1.67
CA ALA A 70 2.94 -3.88 0.58
C ALA A 70 3.03 -4.65 -0.73
N LYS A 71 2.19 -4.31 -1.69
CA LYS A 71 2.16 -4.98 -2.99
C LYS A 71 1.81 -3.97 -4.08
N ARG A 72 2.28 -4.28 -5.30
CA ARG A 72 1.80 -3.59 -6.49
C ARG A 72 0.57 -4.34 -6.96
N ILE A 73 -0.52 -3.62 -7.20
CA ILE A 73 -1.75 -4.22 -7.73
C ILE A 73 -1.89 -3.87 -9.20
N GLN A 74 -2.12 -4.89 -10.01
CA GLN A 74 -2.54 -4.74 -11.40
C GLN A 74 -3.98 -5.19 -11.51
N ILE A 75 -4.84 -4.35 -12.08
CA ILE A 75 -6.24 -4.67 -12.30
C ILE A 75 -6.34 -5.58 -13.51
N LEU A 76 -7.01 -6.71 -13.34
CA LEU A 76 -7.21 -7.70 -14.40
C LEU A 76 -8.69 -7.77 -14.80
N PRO A 77 -8.99 -8.21 -16.05
CA PRO A 77 -10.37 -8.46 -16.46
C PRO A 77 -11.03 -9.54 -15.61
N GLY A 78 -12.36 -9.51 -15.53
CA GLY A 78 -13.11 -10.53 -14.82
C GLY A 78 -13.12 -10.37 -13.31
N ARG A 79 -13.00 -9.15 -12.81
CA ARG A 79 -12.98 -8.83 -11.37
C ARG A 79 -11.86 -9.58 -10.65
N LYS A 80 -10.67 -9.52 -11.22
CA LYS A 80 -9.47 -10.13 -10.65
C LYS A 80 -8.39 -9.07 -10.45
N LEU A 81 -7.50 -9.33 -9.49
CA LEU A 81 -6.33 -8.50 -9.22
C LEU A 81 -5.09 -9.38 -9.25
N SER A 82 -4.00 -8.85 -9.78
CA SER A 82 -2.69 -9.45 -9.62
C SER A 82 -1.94 -8.69 -8.53
N LEU A 83 -1.53 -9.38 -7.47
CA LEU A 83 -0.69 -8.83 -6.42
C LEU A 83 0.75 -9.14 -6.77
N ILE A 84 1.52 -8.12 -7.05
CA ILE A 84 2.88 -8.24 -7.57
C ILE A 84 3.87 -7.74 -6.55
N SER A 85 4.90 -8.54 -6.30
CA SER A 85 6.10 -8.10 -5.57
C SER A 85 7.09 -7.56 -6.59
N ASP A 86 7.62 -6.36 -6.35
CA ASP A 86 8.61 -5.78 -7.27
C ASP A 86 9.94 -6.54 -7.27
N ASN A 87 10.19 -7.30 -6.21
CA ASN A 87 11.32 -8.21 -6.16
C ASN A 87 10.98 -9.49 -6.91
N ASP A 88 11.73 -9.80 -7.96
CA ASP A 88 11.48 -10.93 -8.86
C ASP A 88 11.61 -12.30 -8.16
N ALA A 89 12.19 -12.36 -6.97
CA ALA A 89 12.27 -13.60 -6.20
C ALA A 89 10.90 -14.08 -5.72
N TYR A 90 9.90 -13.20 -5.73
CA TYR A 90 8.54 -13.51 -5.28
C TYR A 90 7.59 -13.59 -6.47
N LYS A 91 6.72 -14.58 -6.48
CA LYS A 91 5.77 -14.78 -7.58
C LYS A 91 4.50 -13.98 -7.38
N PRO A 92 3.87 -13.48 -8.46
CA PRO A 92 2.58 -12.81 -8.35
C PRO A 92 1.50 -13.75 -7.84
N ILE A 93 0.51 -13.16 -7.17
CA ILE A 93 -0.66 -13.87 -6.67
C ILE A 93 -1.90 -13.25 -7.33
N THR A 94 -2.77 -14.09 -7.89
CA THR A 94 -4.03 -13.62 -8.46
C THR A 94 -5.13 -13.74 -7.42
N ILE A 95 -5.86 -12.65 -7.21
CA ILE A 95 -7.03 -12.60 -6.33
C ILE A 95 -8.28 -12.52 -7.19
N ASP A 96 -9.20 -13.43 -6.96
CA ASP A 96 -10.52 -13.41 -7.61
C ASP A 96 -11.49 -12.72 -6.66
N LEU A 97 -11.94 -11.53 -7.04
CA LEU A 97 -12.85 -10.73 -6.21
C LEU A 97 -14.26 -11.29 -6.14
N THR A 98 -14.58 -12.25 -7.00
CA THR A 98 -15.89 -12.93 -6.94
C THR A 98 -15.94 -14.05 -5.92
N ASN A 99 -14.78 -14.44 -5.37
CA ASN A 99 -14.68 -15.50 -4.38
C ASN A 99 -14.89 -14.93 -2.97
N GLU A 100 -16.07 -15.20 -2.40
CA GLU A 100 -16.47 -14.68 -1.10
C GLU A 100 -15.67 -15.27 0.08
N SER A 101 -15.02 -16.41 -0.13
CA SER A 101 -14.22 -17.04 0.91
C SER A 101 -12.81 -16.45 1.02
N CYS A 102 -12.45 -15.55 0.13
CA CYS A 102 -11.14 -14.92 0.12
C CYS A 102 -11.05 -13.84 1.21
N SER A 103 -10.05 -13.93 2.08
CA SER A 103 -9.85 -12.98 3.19
C SER A 103 -9.00 -11.77 2.78
N PHE A 104 -9.04 -11.41 1.53
CA PHE A 104 -8.30 -10.27 0.98
C PHE A 104 -9.03 -8.96 1.22
N ARG A 105 -8.29 -7.92 1.56
CA ARG A 105 -8.82 -6.55 1.61
C ARG A 105 -7.72 -5.53 1.33
N VAL A 106 -8.12 -4.37 0.82
CA VAL A 106 -7.23 -3.23 0.64
C VAL A 106 -7.29 -2.39 1.92
N ILE A 107 -6.12 -2.12 2.50
CA ILE A 107 -6.01 -1.29 3.71
C ILE A 107 -5.89 0.18 3.31
N GLY A 108 -5.14 0.48 2.25
CA GLY A 108 -4.97 1.82 1.75
C GLY A 108 -4.04 1.84 0.55
N ARG A 109 -4.07 2.96 -0.17
CA ARG A 109 -3.16 3.19 -1.29
C ARG A 109 -1.92 3.92 -0.79
N ILE A 110 -0.76 3.46 -1.21
CA ILE A 110 0.51 4.13 -0.91
C ILE A 110 0.60 5.37 -1.79
N VAL A 111 0.65 6.55 -1.16
CA VAL A 111 0.68 7.82 -1.87
C VAL A 111 2.04 8.52 -1.78
N TYR A 112 2.88 8.10 -0.84
CA TYR A 112 4.23 8.64 -0.68
C TYR A 112 5.08 7.64 0.11
N SER A 113 6.41 7.73 -0.04
CA SER A 113 7.33 6.86 0.70
C SER A 113 8.59 7.61 1.09
N TRP A 114 9.20 7.18 2.21
CA TRP A 114 10.46 7.72 2.69
C TRP A 114 11.41 6.57 3.02
N THR A 115 12.71 6.82 2.82
CA THR A 115 13.73 5.89 3.26
C THR A 115 13.89 5.98 4.77
N GLY A 116 13.78 4.85 5.46
CA GLY A 116 13.98 4.78 6.89
C GLY A 116 15.42 4.37 7.21
N GLU A 117 16.24 5.31 7.62
CA GLU A 117 17.59 5.03 8.07
C GLU A 117 17.75 5.46 9.53
N LYS A 118 18.30 4.55 10.33
CA LYS A 118 18.63 4.87 11.72
C LYS A 118 19.89 5.70 11.77
N ARG A 119 19.80 6.84 12.45
CA ARG A 119 20.94 7.72 12.65
C ARG A 119 21.46 7.65 14.08
#